data_0c1db9029dabea0dbf26a77061764266
#
_entry.id   0c1db9029dabea0dbf26a77061764266
#
_cell.length_a   1.000
_cell.length_b   1.000
_cell.length_c   1.000
_cell.angle_alpha   90.00
_cell.angle_beta   90.00
_cell.angle_gamma   90.00
#
_symmetry.space_group_name_H-M   'P 1'
#
loop_
_entity.id
_entity.type
_entity.pdbx_description
1 polymer ?
#
loop_
_entity_poly.entity_id
_entity_poly.type
_entity_poly.pdbx_seq_one_letter_code
_entity_poly.pdbx_strand_id
1 'polypeptide(L)'
;IPAYFESNLVEIKHKSVRVKTKKETLEIPNDFVLAMTGYQPDFSLLESLGVSFHADEYKTPVYNERTMESSQKGVYLAGVVCGGLKTNRWFIENSRVHAEQIVNSIAAL
;
A
#
# COMPACT_ATOMS: atom_id res chain seq x y z
N ILE A 1 -21.04 -18.50 3.79
CA ILE A 1 -20.58 -17.86 2.55
C ILE A 1 -19.40 -18.67 2.03
N PRO A 2 -19.43 -19.22 0.81
CA PRO A 2 -18.28 -19.90 0.23
C PRO A 2 -17.14 -18.91 -0.03
N ALA A 3 -15.89 -19.36 0.14
CA ALA A 3 -14.69 -18.59 -0.15
C ALA A 3 -13.84 -19.34 -1.19
N TYR A 4 -13.35 -18.61 -2.18
CA TYR A 4 -12.50 -19.12 -3.25
C TYR A 4 -11.13 -18.45 -3.14
N PHE A 5 -10.21 -19.08 -2.42
CA PHE A 5 -8.83 -18.61 -2.28
C PHE A 5 -8.03 -18.85 -3.56
N GLU A 6 -6.98 -18.06 -3.75
CA GLU A 6 -6.07 -18.14 -4.92
C GLU A 6 -6.84 -18.13 -6.25
N SER A 7 -7.82 -17.25 -6.33
CA SER A 7 -8.69 -17.10 -7.48
C SER A 7 -8.71 -15.66 -7.99
N ASN A 8 -9.06 -15.50 -9.26
CA ASN A 8 -9.22 -14.21 -9.89
C ASN A 8 -10.61 -14.08 -10.50
N LEU A 9 -11.22 -12.92 -10.29
CA LEU A 9 -12.43 -12.54 -11.01
C LEU A 9 -12.04 -12.22 -12.47
N VAL A 10 -12.58 -12.95 -13.43
CA VAL A 10 -12.23 -12.79 -14.85
C VAL A 10 -13.30 -12.11 -15.67
N GLU A 11 -14.55 -12.15 -15.20
CA GLU A 11 -15.68 -11.51 -15.90
C GLU A 11 -16.83 -11.21 -14.94
N ILE A 12 -17.43 -10.04 -15.08
CA ILE A 12 -18.68 -9.66 -14.40
C ILE A 12 -19.78 -9.60 -15.47
N LYS A 13 -20.81 -10.41 -15.30
CA LYS A 13 -22.01 -10.45 -16.14
C LYS A 13 -23.20 -9.85 -15.41
N HIS A 14 -24.34 -9.71 -16.11
CA HIS A 14 -25.54 -9.10 -15.53
C HIS A 14 -26.06 -9.83 -14.28
N LYS A 15 -26.00 -11.16 -14.25
CA LYS A 15 -26.55 -12.01 -13.16
C LYS A 15 -25.56 -13.07 -12.67
N SER A 16 -24.31 -12.98 -13.06
CA SER A 16 -23.28 -13.91 -12.64
C SER A 16 -21.89 -13.28 -12.70
N VAL A 17 -20.96 -13.93 -12.03
CA VAL A 17 -19.53 -13.65 -12.15
C VAL A 17 -18.79 -14.91 -12.55
N ARG A 18 -17.71 -14.76 -13.33
CA ARG A 18 -16.79 -15.85 -13.64
C ARG A 18 -15.51 -15.71 -12.82
N VAL A 19 -15.21 -16.75 -12.07
CA VAL A 19 -14.06 -16.81 -11.18
C VAL A 19 -13.14 -17.93 -11.65
N LYS A 20 -11.89 -17.59 -11.96
CA LYS A 20 -10.84 -18.55 -12.30
C LYS A 20 -10.10 -18.95 -11.04
N THR A 21 -10.19 -20.22 -10.68
CA THR A 21 -9.39 -20.85 -9.63
C THR A 21 -8.15 -21.53 -10.23
N LYS A 22 -7.30 -22.13 -9.40
CA LYS A 22 -6.18 -22.97 -9.90
C LYS A 22 -6.64 -24.20 -10.69
N LYS A 23 -7.85 -24.70 -10.43
CA LYS A 23 -8.37 -25.95 -10.96
C LYS A 23 -9.31 -25.75 -12.15
N GLU A 24 -10.17 -24.76 -12.07
CA GLU A 24 -11.27 -24.55 -13.00
C GLU A 24 -11.74 -23.11 -13.07
N THR A 25 -12.59 -22.82 -14.03
CA THR A 25 -13.34 -21.55 -14.09
C THR A 25 -14.79 -21.82 -13.72
N LEU A 26 -15.25 -21.13 -12.67
CA LEU A 26 -16.60 -21.25 -12.14
C LEU A 26 -17.46 -20.08 -12.63
N GLU A 27 -18.71 -20.34 -12.94
CA GLU A 27 -19.71 -19.29 -13.11
C GLU A 27 -20.64 -19.31 -11.89
N ILE A 28 -20.65 -18.20 -11.16
CA ILE A 28 -21.36 -18.06 -9.88
C ILE A 28 -22.49 -17.05 -10.07
N PRO A 29 -23.76 -17.44 -9.83
CA PRO A 29 -24.88 -16.50 -9.82
C PRO A 29 -24.62 -15.37 -8.82
N ASN A 30 -24.79 -14.12 -9.25
CA ASN A 30 -24.47 -12.96 -8.43
C ASN A 30 -25.21 -11.71 -8.92
N ASP A 31 -25.69 -10.91 -7.99
CA ASP A 31 -26.38 -9.66 -8.29
C ASP A 31 -25.50 -8.42 -8.05
N PHE A 32 -24.57 -8.50 -7.08
CA PHE A 32 -23.71 -7.36 -6.71
C PHE A 32 -22.27 -7.81 -6.48
N VAL A 33 -21.32 -6.96 -6.86
CA VAL A 33 -19.88 -7.16 -6.61
C VAL A 33 -19.37 -6.02 -5.75
N LEU A 34 -18.81 -6.37 -4.59
CA LEU A 34 -18.09 -5.42 -3.73
C LEU A 34 -16.58 -5.62 -3.92
N ALA A 35 -15.94 -4.68 -4.57
CA ALA A 35 -14.51 -4.72 -4.82
C ALA A 35 -13.74 -4.16 -3.61
N MET A 36 -13.43 -5.01 -2.64
CA MET A 36 -12.66 -4.66 -1.43
C MET A 36 -11.15 -4.85 -1.66
N THR A 37 -10.63 -4.24 -2.71
CA THR A 37 -9.27 -4.47 -3.21
C THR A 37 -8.19 -3.68 -2.46
N GLY A 38 -8.57 -2.86 -1.47
CA GLY A 38 -7.68 -1.90 -0.84
C GLY A 38 -7.36 -0.72 -1.76
N TYR A 39 -6.30 -0.01 -1.46
CA TYR A 39 -5.82 1.08 -2.31
C TYR A 39 -4.34 0.90 -2.67
N GLN A 40 -3.94 1.53 -3.74
CA GLN A 40 -2.55 1.58 -4.18
C GLN A 40 -2.04 3.02 -4.01
N PRO A 41 -0.89 3.22 -3.33
CA PRO A 41 -0.31 4.55 -3.17
C PRO A 41 0.07 5.16 -4.51
N ASP A 42 -0.11 6.48 -4.64
CA ASP A 42 0.47 7.27 -5.72
C ASP A 42 1.83 7.80 -5.28
N PHE A 43 2.89 7.38 -5.95
CA PHE A 43 4.26 7.79 -5.65
C PHE A 43 4.73 9.02 -6.43
N SER A 44 3.90 9.55 -7.33
CA SER A 44 4.29 10.65 -8.23
C SER A 44 4.81 11.88 -7.49
N LEU A 45 4.20 12.24 -6.35
CA LEU A 45 4.66 13.33 -5.51
C LEU A 45 6.08 13.06 -4.96
N LEU A 46 6.32 11.87 -4.40
CA LEU A 46 7.62 11.53 -3.85
C LEU A 46 8.72 11.49 -4.94
N GLU A 47 8.39 10.97 -6.10
CA GLU A 47 9.26 10.96 -7.27
C GLU A 47 9.60 12.38 -7.72
N SER A 48 8.61 13.27 -7.78
CA SER A 48 8.80 14.68 -8.14
C SER A 48 9.66 15.44 -7.14
N LEU A 49 9.64 15.05 -5.87
CA LEU A 49 10.51 15.59 -4.82
C LEU A 49 11.91 14.99 -4.82
N GLY A 50 12.21 14.03 -5.67
CA GLY A 50 13.51 13.37 -5.77
C GLY A 50 13.77 12.29 -4.70
N VAL A 51 12.72 11.80 -4.05
CA VAL A 51 12.83 10.69 -3.10
C VAL A 51 13.15 9.40 -3.85
N SER A 52 14.21 8.71 -3.43
CA SER A 52 14.59 7.41 -3.97
C SER A 52 13.78 6.28 -3.36
N PHE A 53 13.70 5.16 -4.07
CA PHE A 53 13.00 3.96 -3.62
C PHE A 53 13.95 2.76 -3.61
N HIS A 54 13.72 1.84 -2.69
CA HIS A 54 14.41 0.55 -2.72
C HIS A 54 13.98 -0.27 -3.95
N ALA A 55 14.89 -1.08 -4.47
CA ALA A 55 14.59 -2.04 -5.54
C ALA A 55 13.92 -3.31 -4.98
N ASP A 56 12.89 -3.13 -4.16
CA ASP A 56 12.11 -4.20 -3.58
C ASP A 56 10.73 -4.32 -4.28
N GLU A 57 10.01 -5.40 -3.98
CA GLU A 57 8.68 -5.64 -4.54
C GLU A 57 7.61 -4.64 -4.04
N TYR A 58 7.92 -3.88 -2.98
CA TYR A 58 7.00 -2.95 -2.33
C TYR A 58 7.21 -1.50 -2.72
N LYS A 59 8.25 -1.19 -3.52
CA LYS A 59 8.60 0.19 -3.86
C LYS A 59 8.68 1.05 -2.58
N THR A 60 9.41 0.54 -1.58
CA THR A 60 9.57 1.21 -0.28
C THR A 60 10.43 2.46 -0.45
N PRO A 61 9.98 3.65 -0.01
CA PRO A 61 10.81 4.85 -0.05
C PRO A 61 12.08 4.68 0.80
N VAL A 62 13.18 5.25 0.35
CA VAL A 62 14.44 5.28 1.12
C VAL A 62 14.37 6.39 2.16
N TYR A 63 14.46 6.04 3.43
CA TYR A 63 14.50 6.99 4.54
C TYR A 63 15.27 6.43 5.74
N ASN A 64 15.71 7.31 6.62
CA ASN A 64 16.34 6.93 7.89
C ASN A 64 15.25 6.62 8.94
N GLU A 65 15.16 5.39 9.41
CA GLU A 65 14.13 4.95 10.36
C GLU A 65 14.16 5.66 11.72
N ARG A 66 15.29 6.31 12.07
CA ARG A 66 15.42 7.03 13.34
C ARG A 66 15.02 8.49 13.23
N THR A 67 15.31 9.14 12.11
CA THR A 67 15.02 10.57 11.88
C THR A 67 13.79 10.79 11.02
N MET A 68 13.35 9.76 10.32
CA MET A 68 12.30 9.78 9.30
C MET A 68 12.62 10.65 8.08
N GLU A 69 13.85 11.14 7.95
CA GLU A 69 14.31 11.90 6.79
C GLU A 69 14.52 10.96 5.60
N SER A 70 13.98 11.33 4.44
CA SER A 70 14.11 10.55 3.21
C SER A 70 15.51 10.68 2.60
N SER A 71 15.73 10.02 1.46
CA SER A 71 16.93 10.22 0.64
C SER A 71 17.08 11.67 0.14
N GLN A 72 16.00 12.43 0.10
CA GLN A 72 16.00 13.85 -0.23
C GLN A 72 16.07 14.68 1.06
N LYS A 73 17.15 15.46 1.22
CA LYS A 73 17.36 16.29 2.41
C LYS A 73 16.20 17.25 2.66
N GLY A 74 15.74 17.32 3.90
CA GLY A 74 14.63 18.18 4.33
C GLY A 74 13.25 17.62 4.01
N VAL A 75 13.15 16.44 3.38
CA VAL A 75 11.88 15.74 3.14
C VAL A 75 11.75 14.60 4.13
N TYR A 76 10.77 14.67 4.99
CA TYR A 76 10.47 13.69 6.04
C TYR A 76 9.23 12.89 5.69
N LEU A 77 9.24 11.60 5.99
CA LEU A 77 8.14 10.68 5.70
C LEU A 77 7.51 10.19 7.00
N ALA A 78 6.17 10.10 7.04
CA ALA A 78 5.43 9.59 8.18
C ALA A 78 4.21 8.77 7.76
N GLY A 79 3.87 7.76 8.53
CA GLY A 79 2.65 6.97 8.35
C GLY A 79 2.76 5.95 7.23
N VAL A 80 1.64 5.70 6.56
CA VAL A 80 1.47 4.62 5.58
C VAL A 80 2.48 4.68 4.44
N VAL A 81 2.87 5.86 4.01
CA VAL A 81 3.83 6.07 2.90
C VAL A 81 5.17 5.39 3.15
N CYS A 82 5.61 5.27 4.41
CA CYS A 82 6.85 4.60 4.78
C CYS A 82 6.87 3.10 4.45
N GLY A 83 5.72 2.50 4.21
CA GLY A 83 5.58 1.07 3.84
C GLY A 83 5.54 0.81 2.33
N GLY A 84 5.55 1.84 1.49
CA GLY A 84 5.38 1.67 0.06
C GLY A 84 4.06 0.96 -0.27
N LEU A 85 4.10 -0.04 -1.16
CA LEU A 85 2.94 -0.88 -1.49
C LEU A 85 2.46 -1.76 -0.33
N LYS A 86 3.25 -1.90 0.74
CA LYS A 86 2.88 -2.61 1.96
C LYS A 86 2.02 -1.73 2.87
N THR A 87 0.82 -1.39 2.41
CA THR A 87 -0.09 -0.42 3.04
C THR A 87 -0.66 -0.86 4.39
N ASN A 88 -0.45 -2.11 4.77
CA ASN A 88 -0.85 -2.67 6.06
C ASN A 88 0.26 -2.68 7.12
N ARG A 89 1.43 -2.09 6.83
CA ARG A 89 2.55 -2.02 7.79
C ARG A 89 2.33 -0.92 8.84
N TRP A 90 1.85 0.24 8.41
CA TRP A 90 1.71 1.43 9.22
C TRP A 90 0.27 1.91 9.27
N PHE A 91 -0.25 2.08 10.47
CA PHE A 91 -1.55 2.65 10.77
C PHE A 91 -1.36 3.86 11.69
N ILE A 92 -2.42 4.62 11.98
CA ILE A 92 -2.33 5.78 12.86
C ILE A 92 -1.75 5.40 14.21
N GLU A 93 -2.19 4.27 14.78
CA GLU A 93 -1.81 3.83 16.12
C GLU A 93 -0.31 3.57 16.28
N ASN A 94 0.31 2.90 15.32
CA ASN A 94 1.72 2.50 15.40
C ASN A 94 2.67 3.47 14.71
N SER A 95 2.16 4.44 13.93
CA SER A 95 2.97 5.44 13.24
C SER A 95 3.03 6.81 13.93
N ARG A 96 2.33 6.99 15.05
CA ARG A 96 2.39 8.26 15.83
C ARG A 96 3.80 8.64 16.26
N VAL A 97 4.64 7.66 16.54
CA VAL A 97 6.05 7.84 16.89
C VAL A 97 6.85 8.56 15.79
N HIS A 98 6.44 8.46 14.53
CA HIS A 98 7.12 9.15 13.43
C HIS A 98 7.09 10.68 13.61
N ALA A 99 6.00 11.23 14.14
CA ALA A 99 5.91 12.67 14.39
C ALA A 99 6.94 13.14 15.44
N GLU A 100 7.10 12.40 16.54
CA GLU A 100 8.12 12.67 17.55
C GLU A 100 9.54 12.58 16.98
N GLN A 101 9.82 11.53 16.19
CA GLN A 101 11.12 11.34 15.56
C GLN A 101 11.46 12.51 14.63
N ILE A 102 10.50 12.96 13.83
CA ILE A 102 10.69 14.09 12.90
C ILE A 102 10.96 15.37 13.68
N VAL A 103 10.12 15.70 14.66
CA VAL A 103 10.27 16.93 15.47
C VAL A 103 11.61 16.94 16.19
N ASN A 104 12.00 15.83 16.82
CA ASN A 104 13.28 15.72 17.50
C ASN A 104 14.46 15.84 16.53
N SER A 105 14.34 15.27 15.34
CA SER A 105 15.38 15.40 14.30
C SER A 105 15.56 16.83 13.83
N ILE A 106 14.45 17.53 13.57
CA ILE A 106 14.48 18.93 13.13
C ILE A 106 15.00 19.84 14.26
N ALA A 107 14.58 19.63 15.51
CA ALA A 107 15.03 20.42 16.65
C ALA A 107 16.53 20.22 16.98
N ALA A 108 17.14 19.15 16.52
CA ALA A 108 18.57 18.87 16.71
C ALA A 108 19.46 19.44 15.60
N LEU A 109 18.90 20.08 14.57
CA LEU A 109 19.63 20.73 13.49
C LEU A 109 20.21 22.08 13.95
#